data_4fc4dbfea05dcaf0d20db4e58faca477
#
_entry.id   4fc4dbfea05dcaf0d20db4e58faca477
#
_cell.length_a   1.000
_cell.length_b   1.000
_cell.length_c   1.000
_cell.angle_alpha   90.00
_cell.angle_beta   90.00
_cell.angle_gamma   90.00
#
_symmetry.space_group_name_H-M   'P 1'
#
loop_
_entity.id
_entity.type
_entity.pdbx_description
1 polymer ?
#
loop_
_entity_poly.entity_id
_entity_poly.type
_entity_poly.pdbx_seq_one_letter_code
_entity_poly.pdbx_strand_id
1 'polypeptide(L)'
;MIRCAMKRILKKPILIAICLIGLIAGASTSLESPAASPSQHLYDEVKRLDAVLSEAFNKHDVNKLKSLFADDLEFYQDNEGLVRYEQTVRDFESMFAQGNNMTRELVGNTLEVYPVKDYGAIEIGAHRFCHVENGKNECGTFRFVHIWQKKDGEWKISRAISYSH
;
A
#
# COMPACT_ATOMS: atom_id res chain seq x y z
N MET A 1 -29.31 -10.45 81.77
CA MET A 1 -30.75 -10.16 81.98
C MET A 1 -31.44 -10.22 80.63
N ILE A 2 -32.16 -11.36 80.29
CA ILE A 2 -33.61 -11.52 80.49
C ILE A 2 -34.32 -10.52 79.51
N ARG A 3 -34.98 -10.91 78.53
CA ARG A 3 -36.19 -11.64 78.15
C ARG A 3 -36.44 -11.55 76.67
N CYS A 4 -36.68 -12.59 75.95
CA CYS A 4 -37.87 -13.40 75.82
C CYS A 4 -38.97 -12.86 74.90
N ALA A 5 -39.22 -13.64 73.88
CA ALA A 5 -40.48 -14.04 73.26
C ALA A 5 -41.18 -13.03 72.36
N MET A 6 -41.62 -13.35 71.21
CA MET A 6 -42.74 -14.28 70.95
C MET A 6 -43.03 -14.46 69.46
N LYS A 7 -43.34 -15.66 69.09
CA LYS A 7 -43.84 -16.14 67.81
C LYS A 7 -45.04 -15.38 67.27
N ARG A 8 -45.12 -15.08 66.01
CA ARG A 8 -46.38 -15.17 65.29
C ARG A 8 -46.19 -15.78 63.88
N ILE A 9 -46.84 -16.86 63.68
CA ILE A 9 -47.06 -17.59 62.47
C ILE A 9 -48.08 -16.82 61.65
N LEU A 10 -47.81 -16.45 60.43
CA LEU A 10 -48.87 -16.09 59.51
C LEU A 10 -48.55 -16.56 58.07
N LYS A 11 -49.30 -17.50 57.66
CA LYS A 11 -49.80 -18.02 56.38
C LYS A 11 -49.15 -17.45 55.10
N LYS A 12 -48.59 -18.38 54.30
CA LYS A 12 -48.20 -18.20 52.90
C LYS A 12 -49.46 -17.97 52.01
N PRO A 13 -49.35 -17.11 50.97
CA PRO A 13 -50.04 -17.37 49.73
C PRO A 13 -49.05 -17.87 48.66
N ILE A 14 -49.48 -18.87 47.94
CA ILE A 14 -48.88 -19.44 46.76
C ILE A 14 -48.99 -18.38 45.64
N LEU A 15 -47.91 -17.84 45.20
CA LEU A 15 -47.86 -17.03 43.96
C LEU A 15 -47.28 -17.89 42.85
N ILE A 16 -48.12 -18.13 41.89
CA ILE A 16 -47.83 -18.82 40.61
C ILE A 16 -46.81 -17.97 39.84
N ALA A 17 -45.58 -18.48 39.71
CA ALA A 17 -44.58 -17.87 38.86
C ALA A 17 -44.93 -18.21 37.37
N ILE A 18 -45.43 -17.23 36.67
CA ILE A 18 -45.53 -17.27 35.19
C ILE A 18 -44.11 -17.08 34.64
N CYS A 19 -43.50 -18.15 34.15
CA CYS A 19 -42.26 -18.08 33.35
C CYS A 19 -42.59 -17.39 32.00
N LEU A 20 -42.29 -16.11 31.93
CA LEU A 20 -42.15 -15.41 30.66
C LEU A 20 -40.78 -15.80 30.08
N ILE A 21 -40.80 -16.75 29.13
CA ILE A 21 -39.65 -17.04 28.24
C ILE A 21 -39.50 -15.83 27.32
N GLY A 22 -38.62 -14.89 27.74
CA GLY A 22 -38.19 -13.81 26.85
C GLY A 22 -37.32 -14.39 25.74
N LEU A 23 -37.83 -14.39 24.50
CA LEU A 23 -36.99 -14.57 23.30
C LEU A 23 -35.99 -13.40 23.24
N ILE A 24 -34.74 -13.65 23.62
CA ILE A 24 -33.65 -12.74 23.31
C ILE A 24 -33.34 -12.94 21.85
N ALA A 25 -33.92 -12.12 20.97
CA ALA A 25 -33.48 -11.97 19.62
C ALA A 25 -32.04 -11.40 19.65
N GLY A 26 -31.07 -12.28 19.47
CA GLY A 26 -29.67 -11.88 19.33
C GLY A 26 -29.50 -11.03 18.06
N ALA A 27 -29.47 -9.71 18.22
CA ALA A 27 -29.04 -8.82 17.15
C ALA A 27 -27.55 -9.08 16.93
N SER A 28 -27.21 -9.85 15.88
CA SER A 28 -25.86 -9.96 15.37
C SER A 28 -25.48 -8.60 14.79
N THR A 29 -24.81 -7.76 15.57
CA THR A 29 -24.15 -6.56 15.06
C THR A 29 -22.97 -7.01 14.21
N SER A 30 -23.14 -7.04 12.90
CA SER A 30 -22.03 -7.14 11.97
C SER A 30 -21.13 -5.94 12.23
N LEU A 31 -19.93 -6.17 12.72
CA LEU A 31 -18.87 -5.15 12.77
C LEU A 31 -18.42 -4.88 11.33
N GLU A 32 -19.12 -3.95 10.69
CA GLU A 32 -18.71 -3.42 9.40
C GLU A 32 -17.39 -2.67 9.62
N SER A 33 -16.32 -3.15 8.96
CA SER A 33 -15.02 -2.47 9.00
C SER A 33 -15.21 -1.06 8.41
N PRO A 34 -14.70 0.00 9.05
CA PRO A 34 -14.86 1.35 8.51
C PRO A 34 -14.28 1.43 7.10
N ALA A 35 -15.03 2.00 6.16
CA ALA A 35 -14.56 2.24 4.80
C ALA A 35 -13.27 3.05 4.82
N ALA A 36 -12.28 2.64 4.02
CA ALA A 36 -11.01 3.36 3.94
C ALA A 36 -11.22 4.81 3.50
N SER A 37 -10.43 5.73 4.07
CA SER A 37 -10.49 7.15 3.68
C SER A 37 -10.04 7.35 2.22
N PRO A 38 -10.45 8.44 1.54
CA PRO A 38 -9.96 8.74 0.19
C PRO A 38 -8.44 8.79 0.07
N SER A 39 -7.74 9.26 1.10
CA SER A 39 -6.27 9.24 1.18
C SER A 39 -5.70 7.84 1.30
N GLN A 40 -6.37 6.95 2.04
CA GLN A 40 -5.97 5.55 2.13
C GLN A 40 -6.15 4.82 0.79
N HIS A 41 -7.26 5.05 0.09
CA HIS A 41 -7.48 4.48 -1.24
C HIS A 41 -6.41 4.92 -2.25
N LEU A 42 -6.00 6.20 -2.22
CA LEU A 42 -4.94 6.69 -3.08
C LEU A 42 -3.60 6.03 -2.75
N TYR A 43 -3.28 5.94 -1.47
CA TYR A 43 -2.06 5.26 -1.00
C TYR A 43 -2.01 3.80 -1.47
N ASP A 44 -3.08 3.05 -1.28
CA ASP A 44 -3.15 1.63 -1.67
C ASP A 44 -3.04 1.46 -3.19
N GLU A 45 -3.64 2.37 -3.95
CA GLU A 45 -3.56 2.37 -5.42
C GLU A 45 -2.14 2.65 -5.92
N VAL A 46 -1.46 3.68 -5.40
CA VAL A 46 -0.08 4.01 -5.80
C VAL A 46 0.88 2.92 -5.35
N LYS A 47 0.73 2.38 -4.15
CA LYS A 47 1.51 1.23 -3.68
C LYS A 47 1.36 0.02 -4.60
N ARG A 48 0.15 -0.25 -5.09
CA ARG A 48 -0.12 -1.31 -6.06
C ARG A 48 0.58 -1.03 -7.40
N LEU A 49 0.60 0.23 -7.85
CA LEU A 49 1.29 0.65 -9.07
C LEU A 49 2.81 0.48 -8.95
N ASP A 50 3.41 0.86 -7.82
CA ASP A 50 4.83 0.61 -7.56
C ASP A 50 5.16 -0.90 -7.54
N ALA A 51 4.28 -1.71 -6.98
CA ALA A 51 4.47 -3.17 -7.01
C ALA A 51 4.44 -3.71 -8.45
N VAL A 52 3.56 -3.20 -9.32
CA VAL A 52 3.52 -3.54 -10.75
C VAL A 52 4.80 -3.08 -11.47
N LEU A 53 5.29 -1.88 -11.15
CA LEU A 53 6.56 -1.37 -11.68
C LEU A 53 7.73 -2.27 -11.28
N SER A 54 7.82 -2.63 -10.00
CA SER A 54 8.86 -3.53 -9.47
C SER A 54 8.78 -4.91 -10.11
N GLU A 55 7.58 -5.47 -10.27
CA GLU A 55 7.38 -6.76 -10.91
C GLU A 55 7.81 -6.73 -12.38
N ALA A 56 7.44 -5.69 -13.14
CA ALA A 56 7.84 -5.53 -14.53
C ALA A 56 9.36 -5.40 -14.66
N PHE A 57 10.00 -4.62 -13.77
CA PHE A 57 11.45 -4.48 -13.71
C PHE A 57 12.12 -5.84 -13.42
N ASN A 58 11.68 -6.55 -12.40
CA ASN A 58 12.27 -7.83 -11.97
C ASN A 58 12.09 -8.96 -12.99
N LYS A 59 11.04 -8.87 -13.84
CA LYS A 59 10.83 -9.78 -14.96
C LYS A 59 11.52 -9.34 -16.25
N HIS A 60 12.21 -8.19 -16.23
CA HIS A 60 12.80 -7.56 -17.40
C HIS A 60 11.77 -7.32 -18.53
N ASP A 61 10.50 -7.06 -18.13
CA ASP A 61 9.41 -6.81 -19.09
C ASP A 61 9.39 -5.34 -19.54
N VAL A 62 10.23 -5.05 -20.54
CA VAL A 62 10.34 -3.70 -21.12
C VAL A 62 8.99 -3.20 -21.64
N ASN A 63 8.15 -4.07 -22.22
CA ASN A 63 6.86 -3.65 -22.75
C ASN A 63 5.93 -3.19 -21.64
N LYS A 64 5.93 -3.90 -20.51
CA LYS A 64 5.17 -3.50 -19.32
C LYS A 64 5.70 -2.21 -18.72
N LEU A 65 7.03 -2.05 -18.59
CA LEU A 65 7.64 -0.80 -18.13
C LEU A 65 7.25 0.38 -19.03
N LYS A 66 7.34 0.24 -20.34
CA LYS A 66 6.90 1.26 -21.34
C LYS A 66 5.45 1.70 -21.10
N SER A 67 4.55 0.76 -20.78
CA SER A 67 3.15 1.08 -20.55
C SER A 67 2.89 1.88 -19.27
N LEU A 68 3.84 1.87 -18.32
CA LEU A 68 3.75 2.60 -17.05
C LEU A 68 4.30 4.03 -17.15
N PHE A 69 4.98 4.39 -18.24
CA PHE A 69 5.52 5.73 -18.44
C PHE A 69 4.65 6.55 -19.37
N ALA A 70 4.55 7.84 -19.10
CA ALA A 70 3.94 8.80 -20.02
C ALA A 70 4.88 9.08 -21.20
N ASP A 71 4.31 9.41 -22.37
CA ASP A 71 5.10 9.69 -23.58
C ASP A 71 6.02 10.92 -23.42
N ASP A 72 5.65 11.84 -22.50
CA ASP A 72 6.42 13.03 -22.12
C ASP A 72 7.25 12.84 -20.85
N LEU A 73 7.59 11.59 -20.49
CA LEU A 73 8.40 11.27 -19.32
C LEU A 73 9.67 12.13 -19.26
N GLU A 74 9.92 12.69 -18.07
CA GLU A 74 11.21 13.23 -17.67
C GLU A 74 11.74 12.44 -16.47
N PHE A 75 12.90 11.84 -16.62
CA PHE A 75 13.57 11.10 -15.58
C PHE A 75 14.88 11.80 -15.22
N TYR A 76 14.95 12.26 -13.99
CA TYR A 76 16.09 12.97 -13.42
C TYR A 76 16.89 12.03 -12.52
N GLN A 77 18.17 11.90 -12.78
CA GLN A 77 19.10 11.09 -11.99
C GLN A 77 20.29 11.96 -11.56
N ASP A 78 20.71 11.86 -10.31
CA ASP A 78 21.80 12.71 -9.79
C ASP A 78 23.17 12.37 -10.40
N ASN A 79 23.34 11.16 -10.93
CA ASN A 79 24.57 10.67 -11.57
C ASN A 79 24.56 10.73 -13.11
N GLU A 80 23.36 10.76 -13.76
CA GLU A 80 23.23 10.72 -15.22
C GLU A 80 22.52 11.95 -15.81
N GLY A 81 21.87 12.76 -14.95
CA GLY A 81 21.14 13.95 -15.38
C GLY A 81 19.72 13.65 -15.87
N LEU A 82 19.24 14.43 -16.82
CA LEU A 82 17.90 14.31 -17.38
C LEU A 82 17.89 13.40 -18.59
N VAL A 83 17.12 12.31 -18.53
CA VAL A 83 16.77 11.47 -19.68
C VAL A 83 15.26 11.53 -19.94
N ARG A 84 14.84 11.25 -21.16
CA ARG A 84 13.44 11.27 -21.60
C ARG A 84 12.98 9.87 -22.00
N TYR A 85 11.69 9.72 -22.24
CA TYR A 85 11.02 8.44 -22.52
C TYR A 85 11.85 7.50 -23.43
N GLU A 86 12.23 7.97 -24.61
CA GLU A 86 12.95 7.13 -25.59
C GLU A 86 14.32 6.65 -25.06
N GLN A 87 15.05 7.52 -24.35
CA GLN A 87 16.33 7.13 -23.77
C GLN A 87 16.12 6.18 -22.59
N THR A 88 15.17 6.47 -21.71
CA THR A 88 14.83 5.59 -20.57
C THR A 88 14.50 4.17 -21.03
N VAL A 89 13.76 4.03 -22.12
CA VAL A 89 13.44 2.71 -22.71
C VAL A 89 14.71 2.00 -23.16
N ARG A 90 15.57 2.69 -23.94
CA ARG A 90 16.85 2.11 -24.40
C ARG A 90 17.76 1.70 -23.26
N ASP A 91 17.77 2.48 -22.17
CA ASP A 91 18.60 2.19 -21.00
C ASP A 91 18.11 0.91 -20.28
N PHE A 92 16.80 0.72 -20.13
CA PHE A 92 16.26 -0.55 -19.63
C PHE A 92 16.57 -1.73 -20.55
N GLU A 93 16.40 -1.59 -21.85
CA GLU A 93 16.73 -2.63 -22.82
C GLU A 93 18.22 -3.03 -22.71
N SER A 94 19.11 -2.04 -22.65
CA SER A 94 20.56 -2.25 -22.52
C SER A 94 20.92 -2.90 -21.19
N MET A 95 20.35 -2.41 -20.08
CA MET A 95 20.60 -2.93 -18.76
C MET A 95 20.19 -4.40 -18.62
N PHE A 96 19.01 -4.74 -19.11
CA PHE A 96 18.51 -6.13 -19.05
C PHE A 96 19.28 -7.08 -19.98
N ALA A 97 19.80 -6.58 -21.08
CA ALA A 97 20.64 -7.37 -21.99
C ALA A 97 22.01 -7.78 -21.36
N GLN A 98 22.45 -7.11 -20.31
CA GLN A 98 23.70 -7.45 -19.59
C GLN A 98 23.62 -8.77 -18.81
N GLY A 99 22.41 -9.28 -18.51
CA GLY A 99 22.22 -10.58 -17.86
C GLY A 99 22.67 -10.64 -16.41
N ASN A 100 22.81 -9.49 -15.73
CA ASN A 100 23.28 -9.39 -14.34
C ASN A 100 22.18 -9.65 -13.30
N ASN A 101 20.98 -10.04 -13.74
CA ASN A 101 19.81 -10.34 -12.91
C ASN A 101 19.43 -9.20 -11.93
N MET A 102 19.53 -7.96 -12.39
CA MET A 102 19.17 -6.80 -11.58
C MET A 102 17.72 -6.86 -11.12
N THR A 103 17.51 -6.61 -9.84
CA THR A 103 16.19 -6.58 -9.22
C THR A 103 15.94 -5.27 -8.51
N ARG A 104 14.67 -4.86 -8.41
CA ARG A 104 14.18 -3.69 -7.68
C ARG A 104 13.21 -4.11 -6.57
N GLU A 105 13.36 -3.53 -5.40
CA GLU A 105 12.47 -3.72 -4.25
C GLU A 105 12.18 -2.37 -3.59
N LEU A 106 10.90 -2.09 -3.31
CA LEU A 106 10.52 -0.96 -2.46
C LEU A 106 10.97 -1.23 -1.02
N VAL A 107 11.72 -0.31 -0.42
CA VAL A 107 12.11 -0.43 0.99
C VAL A 107 10.89 -0.19 1.87
N GLY A 108 10.53 -1.18 2.68
CA GLY A 108 9.35 -1.12 3.54
C GLY A 108 9.33 0.11 4.46
N ASN A 109 8.13 0.67 4.68
CA ASN A 109 7.86 1.83 5.53
C ASN A 109 8.50 3.16 5.06
N THR A 110 8.97 3.25 3.81
CA THR A 110 9.50 4.50 3.24
C THR A 110 8.51 5.17 2.28
N LEU A 111 7.43 4.49 1.92
CA LEU A 111 6.46 4.98 0.96
C LEU A 111 5.59 6.09 1.55
N GLU A 112 5.59 7.23 0.89
CA GLU A 112 4.68 8.34 1.14
C GLU A 112 3.92 8.67 -0.14
N VAL A 113 2.63 8.97 -0.02
CA VAL A 113 1.78 9.29 -1.18
C VAL A 113 0.96 10.53 -0.89
N TYR A 114 1.01 11.50 -1.80
CA TYR A 114 0.30 12.76 -1.71
C TYR A 114 -0.55 13.00 -2.96
N PRO A 115 -1.83 13.43 -2.83
CA PRO A 115 -2.65 13.75 -3.98
C PRO A 115 -2.16 15.04 -4.67
N VAL A 116 -2.20 15.03 -6.00
CA VAL A 116 -2.07 16.25 -6.83
C VAL A 116 -3.41 16.51 -7.47
N LYS A 117 -4.04 17.64 -7.07
CA LYS A 117 -5.38 17.99 -7.52
C LYS A 117 -5.49 18.00 -9.05
N ASP A 118 -6.52 17.35 -9.57
CA ASP A 118 -6.84 17.26 -11.00
C ASP A 118 -5.71 16.69 -11.89
N TYR A 119 -4.72 16.02 -11.26
CA TYR A 119 -3.58 15.45 -11.98
C TYR A 119 -3.32 13.98 -11.63
N GLY A 120 -3.14 13.66 -10.34
CA GLY A 120 -2.79 12.32 -9.90
C GLY A 120 -2.17 12.28 -8.51
N ALA A 121 -0.92 11.82 -8.39
CA ALA A 121 -0.24 11.64 -7.11
C ALA A 121 1.27 11.90 -7.20
N ILE A 122 1.84 12.33 -6.06
CA ILE A 122 3.27 12.26 -5.78
C ILE A 122 3.51 11.01 -4.95
N GLU A 123 4.44 10.21 -5.36
CA GLU A 123 4.99 9.07 -4.64
C GLU A 123 6.41 9.39 -4.22
N ILE A 124 6.75 9.17 -2.96
CA ILE A 124 8.11 9.34 -2.41
C ILE A 124 8.49 8.05 -1.69
N GLY A 125 9.73 7.60 -1.87
CA GLY A 125 10.18 6.40 -1.20
C GLY A 125 11.68 6.15 -1.35
N ALA A 126 12.09 4.98 -0.90
CA ALA A 126 13.39 4.41 -1.19
C ALA A 126 13.22 3.05 -1.86
N HIS A 127 14.06 2.74 -2.82
CA HIS A 127 14.12 1.45 -3.48
C HIS A 127 15.53 0.87 -3.34
N ARG A 128 15.59 -0.46 -3.27
CA ARG A 128 16.83 -1.21 -3.27
C ARG A 128 16.98 -1.93 -4.59
N PHE A 129 18.11 -1.72 -5.25
CA PHE A 129 18.50 -2.50 -6.41
C PHE A 129 19.59 -3.49 -6.00
N CYS A 130 19.47 -4.72 -6.49
CA CYS A 130 20.46 -5.75 -6.33
C CYS A 130 20.81 -6.38 -7.66
N HIS A 131 22.07 -6.75 -7.88
CA HIS A 131 22.54 -7.49 -9.04
C HIS A 131 23.67 -8.43 -8.64
N VAL A 132 23.99 -9.38 -9.51
CA VAL A 132 25.10 -10.29 -9.30
C VAL A 132 26.33 -9.77 -10.04
N GLU A 133 27.40 -9.50 -9.30
CA GLU A 133 28.70 -9.11 -9.83
C GLU A 133 29.78 -10.03 -9.24
N ASN A 134 30.60 -10.63 -10.12
CA ASN A 134 31.67 -11.57 -9.70
C ASN A 134 31.18 -12.69 -8.76
N GLY A 135 29.96 -13.18 -8.96
CA GLY A 135 29.33 -14.23 -8.14
C GLY A 135 28.87 -13.76 -6.75
N LYS A 136 28.88 -12.47 -6.47
CA LYS A 136 28.36 -11.86 -5.24
C LYS A 136 27.14 -11.01 -5.52
N ASN A 137 26.26 -10.94 -4.54
CA ASN A 137 25.09 -10.08 -4.61
C ASN A 137 25.49 -8.69 -4.09
N GLU A 138 25.50 -7.71 -5.00
CA GLU A 138 25.77 -6.30 -4.68
C GLU A 138 24.46 -5.53 -4.70
N CYS A 139 24.21 -4.71 -3.67
CA CYS A 139 22.96 -3.96 -3.51
C CYS A 139 23.22 -2.50 -3.15
N GLY A 140 22.46 -1.59 -3.76
CA GLY A 140 22.37 -0.18 -3.41
C GLY A 140 20.95 0.22 -3.03
N THR A 141 20.81 1.19 -2.12
CA THR A 141 19.51 1.77 -1.75
C THR A 141 19.52 3.25 -2.10
N PHE A 142 18.54 3.65 -2.91
CA PHE A 142 18.44 4.99 -3.46
C PHE A 142 17.06 5.59 -3.13
N ARG A 143 16.96 6.90 -3.13
CA ARG A 143 15.69 7.59 -2.92
C ARG A 143 15.05 7.94 -4.26
N PHE A 144 13.72 8.00 -4.26
CA PHE A 144 12.99 8.37 -5.47
C PHE A 144 11.78 9.25 -5.18
N VAL A 145 11.38 9.98 -6.21
CA VAL A 145 10.08 10.63 -6.32
C VAL A 145 9.51 10.30 -7.68
N HIS A 146 8.28 9.76 -7.71
CA HIS A 146 7.51 9.60 -8.93
C HIS A 146 6.31 10.56 -8.92
N ILE A 147 6.02 11.17 -10.05
CA ILE A 147 4.76 11.88 -10.27
C ILE A 147 3.91 11.04 -11.20
N TRP A 148 2.90 10.44 -10.63
CA TRP A 148 1.90 9.66 -11.32
C TRP A 148 0.81 10.59 -11.87
N GLN A 149 0.59 10.56 -13.17
CA GLN A 149 -0.53 11.20 -13.83
C GLN A 149 -1.66 10.18 -14.01
N LYS A 150 -2.88 10.58 -13.65
CA LYS A 150 -4.10 9.82 -13.94
C LYS A 150 -4.86 10.49 -15.08
N LYS A 151 -4.93 9.83 -16.23
CA LYS A 151 -5.63 10.34 -17.41
C LYS A 151 -6.46 9.21 -18.03
N ASP A 152 -7.73 9.49 -18.33
CA ASP A 152 -8.65 8.53 -18.95
C ASP A 152 -8.75 7.19 -18.20
N GLY A 153 -8.59 7.23 -16.86
CA GLY A 153 -8.60 6.06 -15.99
C GLY A 153 -7.26 5.33 -15.88
N GLU A 154 -6.27 5.67 -16.68
CA GLU A 154 -4.93 5.09 -16.66
C GLU A 154 -3.96 5.91 -15.81
N TRP A 155 -3.02 5.20 -15.15
CA TRP A 155 -1.95 5.79 -14.38
C TRP A 155 -0.62 5.61 -15.10
N LYS A 156 0.12 6.73 -15.29
CA LYS A 156 1.46 6.72 -15.88
C LYS A 156 2.39 7.63 -15.11
N ILE A 157 3.66 7.24 -14.98
CA ILE A 157 4.71 8.10 -14.42
C ILE A 157 5.06 9.15 -15.46
N SER A 158 4.79 10.42 -15.14
CA SER A 158 5.15 11.55 -16.00
C SER A 158 6.50 12.16 -15.63
N ARG A 159 6.88 12.08 -14.35
CA ARG A 159 8.19 12.53 -13.83
C ARG A 159 8.72 11.50 -12.87
N ALA A 160 9.99 11.15 -13.01
CA ALA A 160 10.74 10.32 -12.09
C ALA A 160 12.00 11.06 -11.65
N ILE A 161 12.35 10.96 -10.39
CA ILE A 161 13.59 11.48 -9.82
C ILE A 161 14.20 10.34 -9.02
N SER A 162 15.46 9.99 -9.29
CA SER A 162 16.23 9.03 -8.51
C SER A 162 17.53 9.70 -8.04
N TYR A 163 17.85 9.55 -6.77
CA TYR A 163 18.97 10.28 -6.16
C TYR A 163 19.56 9.53 -4.97
N SER A 164 20.74 9.98 -4.53
CA SER A 164 21.59 9.36 -3.49
C SER A 164 22.28 8.09 -3.99
N HIS A 165 22.69 8.10 -5.28
CA HIS A 165 23.50 7.05 -5.89
C HIS A 165 24.95 7.06 -5.41
#